data_ae595041039b1dc1d1559ae62d549982
#
_entry.id   ae595041039b1dc1d1559ae62d549982
#
_cell.length_a   1.000
_cell.length_b   1.000
_cell.length_c   1.000
_cell.angle_alpha   90.00
_cell.angle_beta   90.00
_cell.angle_gamma   90.00
#
_symmetry.space_group_name_H-M   'P 1'
#
loop_
_entity.id
_entity.type
_entity.pdbx_description
1 polymer ?
#
loop_
_entity_poly.entity_id
_entity_poly.type
_entity_poly.pdbx_seq_one_letter_code
_entity_poly.pdbx_strand_id
1 'polypeptide(L)'
;LKIRLDDAQQANRKYRWLSSRNLPSGTRSYSWVHVTGNTQSKRAFLTEGPLKGDVASFLAQDALFICIGGVNALNGLNDTIRGLGVREVVEGMDMDQMTNPNVRKAVLAMRREVQKIPGIRYSKYTWNPAYKGVDDYLLSRAATM
;
A
#
# COMPACT_ATOMS: atom_id res chain seq x y z
N LEU A 1 0.18 -9.14 14.93
CA LEU A 1 1.34 -9.47 14.09
C LEU A 1 0.88 -10.27 12.87
N LYS A 2 1.36 -9.89 11.67
CA LYS A 2 1.14 -10.61 10.41
C LYS A 2 2.44 -11.34 10.05
N ILE A 3 2.35 -12.63 9.81
CA ILE A 3 3.51 -13.48 9.49
C ILE A 3 3.40 -13.89 8.02
N ARG A 4 4.49 -13.80 7.29
CA ARG A 4 4.62 -14.44 5.98
C ARG A 4 5.15 -15.87 6.17
N LEU A 5 4.52 -16.82 5.51
CA LEU A 5 4.98 -18.20 5.51
C LEU A 5 5.88 -18.42 4.29
N ASP A 6 7.02 -19.06 4.50
CA ASP A 6 7.99 -19.36 3.45
C ASP A 6 7.57 -20.54 2.58
N ASP A 7 6.67 -21.39 3.11
CA ASP A 7 6.20 -22.58 2.41
C ASP A 7 5.17 -22.22 1.33
N ALA A 8 5.62 -22.23 0.07
CA ALA A 8 4.84 -21.85 -1.10
C ALA A 8 3.76 -22.88 -1.50
N GLN A 9 3.68 -24.04 -0.83
CA GLN A 9 2.75 -25.11 -1.21
C GLN A 9 1.27 -24.78 -0.96
N GLN A 10 0.98 -23.69 -0.24
CA GLN A 10 -0.38 -23.21 -0.02
C GLN A 10 -0.53 -21.75 -0.45
N ALA A 11 -0.64 -21.52 -1.75
CA ALA A 11 -0.77 -20.17 -2.36
C ALA A 11 -1.83 -19.28 -1.67
N ASN A 12 -2.88 -19.85 -1.11
CA ASN A 12 -3.96 -19.14 -0.42
C ASN A 12 -3.64 -18.79 1.04
N ARG A 13 -2.46 -19.17 1.58
CA ARG A 13 -2.09 -18.97 2.98
C ARG A 13 -0.73 -18.30 3.17
N LYS A 14 -0.28 -17.55 2.18
CA LYS A 14 1.02 -16.85 2.20
C LYS A 14 1.23 -15.97 3.45
N TYR A 15 0.15 -15.46 4.01
CA TYR A 15 0.19 -14.65 5.22
C TYR A 15 -0.77 -15.18 6.28
N ARG A 16 -0.32 -15.17 7.53
CA ARG A 16 -1.16 -15.48 8.71
C ARG A 16 -1.13 -14.33 9.70
N TRP A 17 -2.26 -14.10 10.36
CA TRP A 17 -2.35 -13.19 11.48
C TRP A 17 -2.21 -13.99 12.78
N LEU A 18 -1.33 -13.55 13.67
CA LEU A 18 -1.40 -13.92 15.08
C LEU A 18 -2.57 -13.14 15.69
N SER A 19 -3.64 -13.84 15.95
CA SER A 19 -4.87 -13.28 16.47
C SER A 19 -5.46 -14.24 17.49
N SER A 20 -5.92 -13.72 18.59
CA SER A 20 -6.62 -14.48 19.63
C SER A 20 -8.15 -14.45 19.46
N ARG A 21 -8.64 -13.97 18.33
CA ARG A 21 -10.08 -13.75 18.05
C ARG A 21 -10.98 -14.94 18.42
N ASN A 22 -10.47 -16.17 18.25
CA ASN A 22 -11.22 -17.39 18.46
C ASN A 22 -11.08 -17.95 19.89
N LEU A 23 -10.36 -17.24 20.77
CA LEU A 23 -10.21 -17.59 22.18
C LEU A 23 -11.23 -16.81 23.03
N PRO A 24 -11.62 -17.30 24.20
CA PRO A 24 -12.38 -16.53 25.16
C PRO A 24 -11.69 -15.19 25.45
N SER A 25 -12.40 -14.08 25.37
CA SER A 25 -11.87 -12.71 25.52
C SER A 25 -10.77 -12.34 24.49
N GLY A 26 -10.71 -13.04 23.37
CA GLY A 26 -9.70 -12.83 22.34
C GLY A 26 -9.91 -11.55 21.52
N THR A 27 -8.80 -11.00 21.03
CA THR A 27 -8.76 -9.74 20.27
C THR A 27 -8.59 -9.98 18.78
N ARG A 28 -9.33 -9.21 17.98
CA ARG A 28 -9.25 -9.19 16.53
C ARG A 28 -7.96 -8.47 16.06
N SER A 29 -7.28 -9.01 15.06
CA SER A 29 -6.20 -8.30 14.37
C SER A 29 -6.74 -7.54 13.17
N TYR A 30 -6.28 -6.29 13.01
CA TYR A 30 -6.63 -5.43 11.87
C TYR A 30 -5.39 -5.15 11.04
N SER A 31 -5.57 -5.04 9.72
CA SER A 31 -4.54 -4.54 8.82
C SER A 31 -4.69 -3.04 8.71
N TRP A 32 -3.94 -2.31 9.55
CA TRP A 32 -3.85 -0.86 9.47
C TRP A 32 -2.95 -0.44 8.31
N VAL A 33 -3.11 0.79 7.86
CA VAL A 33 -2.17 1.40 6.93
C VAL A 33 -0.83 1.66 7.64
N HIS A 34 0.26 1.57 6.87
CA HIS A 34 1.60 1.91 7.30
C HIS A 34 2.02 3.20 6.62
N VAL A 35 2.66 4.11 7.37
CA VAL A 35 3.12 5.42 6.88
C VAL A 35 4.63 5.47 7.00
N THR A 36 5.32 5.87 5.93
CA THR A 36 6.77 5.99 5.89
C THR A 36 7.20 7.15 4.97
N GLY A 37 8.40 7.71 5.22
CA GLY A 37 8.94 8.82 4.47
C GLY A 37 8.58 10.19 5.05
N ASN A 38 8.54 11.22 4.18
CA ASN A 38 8.35 12.61 4.59
C ASN A 38 6.89 12.92 4.96
N THR A 39 6.54 12.86 6.23
CA THR A 39 5.17 13.12 6.73
C THR A 39 4.72 14.58 6.61
N GLN A 40 5.61 15.51 6.25
CA GLN A 40 5.26 16.91 5.99
C GLN A 40 4.78 17.14 4.55
N SER A 41 5.01 16.17 3.66
CA SER A 41 4.56 16.23 2.28
C SER A 41 3.04 16.28 2.18
N LYS A 42 2.52 17.16 1.33
CA LYS A 42 1.08 17.24 0.99
C LYS A 42 0.69 16.32 -0.16
N ARG A 43 1.66 15.58 -0.69
CA ARG A 43 1.51 14.56 -1.74
C ARG A 43 1.98 13.23 -1.20
N ALA A 44 1.12 12.21 -1.25
CA ALA A 44 1.43 10.87 -0.77
C ALA A 44 1.27 9.83 -1.89
N PHE A 45 2.23 8.91 -1.97
CA PHE A 45 2.11 7.72 -2.79
C PHE A 45 1.35 6.65 -2.01
N LEU A 46 0.30 6.09 -2.63
CA LEU A 46 -0.47 4.98 -2.07
C LEU A 46 -0.02 3.69 -2.74
N THR A 47 0.59 2.79 -1.98
CA THR A 47 1.16 1.54 -2.49
C THR A 47 0.73 0.32 -1.68
N GLU A 48 0.95 -0.87 -2.22
CA GLU A 48 0.69 -2.14 -1.55
C GLU A 48 1.94 -2.66 -0.84
N GLY A 49 1.78 -3.04 0.42
CA GLY A 49 2.80 -3.69 1.25
C GLY A 49 3.72 -2.70 1.99
N PRO A 50 3.75 -2.78 3.34
CA PRO A 50 4.60 -1.93 4.17
C PRO A 50 6.07 -1.95 3.79
N LEU A 51 6.66 -3.15 3.60
CA LEU A 51 8.07 -3.29 3.25
C LEU A 51 8.44 -2.62 1.93
N LYS A 52 7.56 -2.70 0.92
CA LYS A 52 7.77 -1.99 -0.35
C LYS A 52 7.78 -0.48 -0.16
N GLY A 53 6.88 0.03 0.67
CA GLY A 53 6.86 1.45 1.01
C GLY A 53 8.12 1.90 1.72
N ASP A 54 8.65 1.11 2.66
CA ASP A 54 9.89 1.43 3.37
C ASP A 54 11.07 1.49 2.41
N VAL A 55 11.23 0.51 1.52
CA VAL A 55 12.26 0.52 0.48
C VAL A 55 12.09 1.71 -0.46
N ALA A 56 10.85 1.96 -0.93
CA ALA A 56 10.57 3.07 -1.83
C ALA A 56 10.85 4.44 -1.17
N SER A 57 10.52 4.61 0.12
CA SER A 57 10.78 5.85 0.85
C SER A 57 12.28 6.08 1.09
N PHE A 58 13.05 5.01 1.30
CA PHE A 58 14.50 5.09 1.40
C PHE A 58 15.13 5.55 0.08
N LEU A 59 14.63 5.05 -1.05
CA LEU A 59 15.13 5.40 -2.39
C LEU A 59 14.63 6.76 -2.87
N ALA A 60 13.46 7.21 -2.42
CA ALA A 60 12.85 8.49 -2.77
C ALA A 60 12.66 9.35 -1.51
N GLN A 61 13.77 9.85 -0.96
CA GLN A 61 13.91 10.44 0.38
C GLN A 61 12.88 11.52 0.75
N ASP A 62 12.41 12.30 -0.22
CA ASP A 62 11.44 13.38 0.02
C ASP A 62 9.96 12.95 -0.16
N ALA A 63 9.73 11.69 -0.50
CA ALA A 63 8.39 11.19 -0.76
C ALA A 63 7.72 10.65 0.52
N LEU A 64 6.41 10.87 0.63
CA LEU A 64 5.54 10.25 1.62
C LEU A 64 4.88 9.02 1.00
N PHE A 65 4.93 7.89 1.69
CA PHE A 65 4.23 6.67 1.31
C PHE A 65 3.19 6.29 2.35
N ILE A 66 1.99 5.97 1.89
CA ILE A 66 0.92 5.34 2.66
C ILE A 66 0.72 3.95 2.08
N CYS A 67 0.95 2.91 2.89
CA CYS A 67 1.03 1.54 2.44
C CYS A 67 -0.13 0.74 3.01
N ILE A 68 -0.90 0.09 2.14
CA ILE A 68 -1.99 -0.81 2.54
C ILE A 68 -1.49 -2.26 2.57
N GLY A 69 -2.01 -3.05 3.51
CA GLY A 69 -1.61 -4.46 3.67
C GLY A 69 -2.19 -5.41 2.61
N GLY A 70 -2.85 -4.85 1.61
CA GLY A 70 -3.51 -5.49 0.47
C GLY A 70 -4.64 -4.60 -0.01
N VAL A 71 -5.01 -4.69 -1.28
CA VAL A 71 -5.97 -3.78 -1.94
C VAL A 71 -7.36 -3.67 -1.28
N ASN A 72 -7.71 -4.62 -0.40
CA ASN A 72 -8.96 -4.60 0.38
C ASN A 72 -8.74 -4.19 1.85
N ALA A 73 -7.50 -3.91 2.27
CA ALA A 73 -7.17 -3.57 3.65
C ALA A 73 -7.10 -2.04 3.84
N LEU A 74 -8.25 -1.38 3.82
CA LEU A 74 -8.37 0.08 3.80
C LEU A 74 -8.63 0.69 5.19
N ASN A 75 -8.46 -0.09 6.28
CA ASN A 75 -8.72 0.40 7.63
C ASN A 75 -7.85 1.61 7.98
N GLY A 76 -8.48 2.71 8.32
CA GLY A 76 -7.83 3.96 8.70
C GLY A 76 -7.21 4.75 7.54
N LEU A 77 -7.38 4.32 6.28
CA LEU A 77 -6.76 4.98 5.13
C LEU A 77 -7.18 6.46 5.02
N ASN A 78 -8.48 6.73 5.01
CA ASN A 78 -8.98 8.10 4.86
C ASN A 78 -8.67 8.98 6.08
N ASP A 79 -8.70 8.41 7.28
CA ASP A 79 -8.33 9.13 8.51
C ASP A 79 -6.83 9.47 8.51
N THR A 80 -5.98 8.55 8.04
CA THR A 80 -4.54 8.79 7.89
C THR A 80 -4.27 9.90 6.86
N ILE A 81 -4.92 9.86 5.69
CA ILE A 81 -4.78 10.88 4.65
C ILE A 81 -5.16 12.27 5.20
N ARG A 82 -6.29 12.35 5.92
CA ARG A 82 -6.76 13.60 6.54
C ARG A 82 -5.83 14.06 7.67
N GLY A 83 -5.44 13.15 8.57
CA GLY A 83 -4.60 13.46 9.71
C GLY A 83 -3.21 13.99 9.33
N LEU A 84 -2.64 13.51 8.20
CA LEU A 84 -1.40 14.01 7.62
C LEU A 84 -1.60 15.31 6.81
N GLY A 85 -2.83 15.72 6.57
CA GLY A 85 -3.15 16.89 5.76
C GLY A 85 -2.73 16.73 4.30
N VAL A 86 -2.74 15.50 3.78
CA VAL A 86 -2.46 15.19 2.38
C VAL A 86 -3.53 15.79 1.48
N ARG A 87 -3.09 16.42 0.39
CA ARG A 87 -3.96 17.06 -0.61
C ARG A 87 -3.94 16.38 -1.97
N GLU A 88 -2.93 15.53 -2.19
CA GLU A 88 -2.79 14.75 -3.41
C GLU A 88 -2.39 13.32 -3.06
N VAL A 89 -3.15 12.37 -3.56
CA VAL A 89 -2.84 10.94 -3.51
C VAL A 89 -2.43 10.47 -4.89
N VAL A 90 -1.26 9.88 -4.98
CA VAL A 90 -0.71 9.27 -6.19
C VAL A 90 -0.81 7.75 -6.06
N GLU A 91 -1.67 7.14 -6.84
CA GLU A 91 -1.80 5.68 -6.90
C GLU A 91 -0.52 5.06 -7.50
N GLY A 92 0.23 4.33 -6.70
CA GLY A 92 1.42 3.56 -7.08
C GLY A 92 1.27 2.08 -6.73
N MET A 93 0.16 1.47 -7.15
CA MET A 93 -0.15 0.07 -6.90
C MET A 93 0.64 -0.85 -7.85
N ASP A 94 0.84 -2.09 -7.44
CA ASP A 94 1.57 -3.09 -8.23
C ASP A 94 1.04 -3.19 -9.67
N MET A 95 1.95 -3.38 -10.61
CA MET A 95 1.63 -3.38 -12.06
C MET A 95 0.78 -4.59 -12.49
N ASP A 96 0.61 -5.61 -11.65
CA ASP A 96 -0.29 -6.74 -11.93
C ASP A 96 -1.78 -6.33 -12.00
N GLN A 97 -2.15 -5.13 -11.49
CA GLN A 97 -3.46 -4.53 -11.75
C GLN A 97 -3.78 -4.38 -13.26
N MET A 98 -2.76 -4.35 -14.11
CA MET A 98 -2.94 -4.22 -15.55
C MET A 98 -3.50 -5.51 -16.18
N THR A 99 -3.18 -6.67 -15.61
CA THR A 99 -3.51 -7.99 -16.14
C THR A 99 -4.54 -8.75 -15.33
N ASN A 100 -4.65 -8.48 -14.01
CA ASN A 100 -5.54 -9.19 -13.11
C ASN A 100 -6.86 -8.41 -12.87
N PRO A 101 -8.02 -8.89 -13.38
CA PRO A 101 -9.32 -8.19 -13.24
C PRO A 101 -9.75 -7.99 -11.78
N ASN A 102 -9.44 -8.95 -10.89
CA ASN A 102 -9.80 -8.88 -9.48
C ASN A 102 -9.00 -7.78 -8.76
N VAL A 103 -7.70 -7.67 -9.04
CA VAL A 103 -6.84 -6.61 -8.53
C VAL A 103 -7.33 -5.26 -9.05
N ARG A 104 -7.63 -5.16 -10.34
CA ARG A 104 -8.19 -3.93 -10.94
C ARG A 104 -9.48 -3.49 -10.27
N LYS A 105 -10.42 -4.41 -10.04
CA LYS A 105 -11.68 -4.11 -9.35
C LYS A 105 -11.45 -3.56 -7.93
N ALA A 106 -10.54 -4.17 -7.19
CA ALA A 106 -10.21 -3.75 -5.83
C ALA A 106 -9.49 -2.37 -5.80
N VAL A 107 -8.58 -2.11 -6.75
CA VAL A 107 -7.94 -0.79 -6.90
C VAL A 107 -8.96 0.28 -7.25
N LEU A 108 -9.94 0.00 -8.11
CA LEU A 108 -11.01 0.94 -8.41
C LEU A 108 -11.89 1.24 -7.19
N ALA A 109 -12.17 0.24 -6.35
CA ALA A 109 -12.92 0.43 -5.10
C ALA A 109 -12.13 1.32 -4.11
N MET A 110 -10.83 1.05 -3.94
CA MET A 110 -9.92 1.87 -3.16
C MET A 110 -9.88 3.33 -3.65
N ARG A 111 -9.76 3.55 -4.96
CA ARG A 111 -9.79 4.89 -5.57
C ARG A 111 -11.07 5.63 -5.21
N ARG A 112 -12.23 4.99 -5.36
CA ARG A 112 -13.53 5.58 -4.98
C ARG A 112 -13.57 5.92 -3.50
N GLU A 113 -12.97 5.11 -2.65
CA GLU A 113 -12.92 5.37 -1.21
C GLU A 113 -12.10 6.63 -0.91
N VAL A 114 -10.91 6.76 -1.48
CA VAL A 114 -10.06 7.95 -1.31
C VAL A 114 -10.74 9.20 -1.86
N GLN A 115 -11.40 9.10 -3.00
CA GLN A 115 -12.09 10.23 -3.65
C GLN A 115 -13.31 10.76 -2.88
N LYS A 116 -13.77 10.06 -1.82
CA LYS A 116 -14.76 10.59 -0.88
C LYS A 116 -14.20 11.71 0.01
N ILE A 117 -12.88 11.89 0.06
CA ILE A 117 -12.26 12.98 0.83
C ILE A 117 -12.45 14.28 0.05
N PRO A 118 -13.14 15.29 0.61
CA PRO A 118 -13.38 16.54 -0.09
C PRO A 118 -12.08 17.25 -0.49
N GLY A 119 -11.99 17.70 -1.73
CA GLY A 119 -10.85 18.45 -2.23
C GLY A 119 -9.56 17.65 -2.47
N ILE A 120 -9.58 16.32 -2.30
CA ILE A 120 -8.44 15.47 -2.60
C ILE A 120 -8.20 15.40 -4.11
N ARG A 121 -6.95 15.62 -4.53
CA ARG A 121 -6.52 15.31 -5.89
C ARG A 121 -6.07 13.86 -5.94
N TYR A 122 -6.43 13.16 -7.00
CA TYR A 122 -6.05 11.78 -7.21
C TYR A 122 -5.45 11.61 -8.59
N SER A 123 -4.23 11.09 -8.63
CA SER A 123 -3.50 10.79 -9.86
C SER A 123 -2.99 9.35 -9.82
N LYS A 124 -2.57 8.84 -10.96
CA LYS A 124 -1.99 7.51 -11.09
C LYS A 124 -0.54 7.65 -11.56
N TYR A 125 0.35 6.93 -10.89
CA TYR A 125 1.73 6.74 -11.32
C TYR A 125 1.89 5.33 -11.87
N THR A 126 2.49 5.23 -13.05
CA THR A 126 2.77 3.95 -13.71
C THR A 126 4.23 3.94 -14.16
N TRP A 127 4.80 2.76 -14.22
CA TRP A 127 6.16 2.51 -14.67
C TRP A 127 6.20 1.31 -15.60
N ASN A 128 7.39 0.94 -16.08
CA ASN A 128 7.57 -0.23 -16.94
C ASN A 128 7.08 -1.49 -16.20
N PRO A 129 6.11 -2.25 -16.76
CA PRO A 129 5.52 -3.43 -16.12
C PRO A 129 6.49 -4.60 -15.91
N ALA A 130 7.71 -4.53 -16.42
CA ALA A 130 8.78 -5.46 -16.07
C ALA A 130 9.13 -5.39 -14.56
N TYR A 131 8.86 -4.26 -13.91
CA TYR A 131 9.01 -4.08 -12.45
C TYR A 131 7.64 -4.18 -11.80
N LYS A 132 7.46 -5.16 -10.92
CA LYS A 132 6.16 -5.40 -10.29
C LYS A 132 5.75 -4.26 -9.35
N GLY A 133 6.61 -3.91 -8.40
CA GLY A 133 6.38 -2.89 -7.39
C GLY A 133 7.08 -1.56 -7.69
N VAL A 134 6.66 -0.51 -7.00
CA VAL A 134 7.32 0.80 -7.08
C VAL A 134 8.74 0.75 -6.53
N ASP A 135 8.99 -0.07 -5.53
CA ASP A 135 10.29 -0.36 -4.94
C ASP A 135 11.27 -0.97 -5.96
N ASP A 136 10.86 -2.00 -6.69
CA ASP A 136 11.64 -2.61 -7.76
C ASP A 136 12.02 -1.59 -8.85
N TYR A 137 11.05 -0.76 -9.23
CA TYR A 137 11.26 0.28 -10.23
C TYR A 137 12.25 1.34 -9.74
N LEU A 138 12.09 1.85 -8.53
CA LEU A 138 13.00 2.86 -7.96
C LEU A 138 14.42 2.30 -7.79
N LEU A 139 14.54 1.05 -7.34
CA LEU A 139 15.84 0.37 -7.21
C LEU A 139 16.55 0.27 -8.57
N SER A 140 15.83 -0.08 -9.64
CA SER A 140 16.42 -0.13 -10.98
C SER A 140 16.97 1.22 -11.44
N ARG A 141 16.32 2.32 -11.06
CA ARG A 141 16.79 3.67 -11.38
C ARG A 141 18.03 4.07 -10.57
N ALA A 142 18.06 3.71 -9.29
CA ALA A 142 19.22 4.00 -8.43
C ALA A 142 20.48 3.22 -8.87
N ALA A 143 20.33 2.02 -9.43
CA ALA A 143 21.43 1.22 -9.94
C ALA A 143 22.01 1.74 -11.27
N THR A 144 21.35 2.70 -11.92
CA THR A 144 21.77 3.24 -13.24
C THR A 144 22.43 4.63 -13.10
N MET A 145 22.49 5.17 -11.90
CA MET A 145 23.19 6.43 -11.54
C MET A 145 24.55 6.15 -10.94
#